data_08de56902d609954625615aa35d7f88d
#
_entry.id   08de56902d609954625615aa35d7f88d
#
_cell.length_a   1.000
_cell.length_b   1.000
_cell.length_c   1.000
_cell.angle_alpha   90.00
_cell.angle_beta   90.00
_cell.angle_gamma   90.00
#
_symmetry.space_group_name_H-M   'P 1'
#
loop_
_entity.id
_entity.type
_entity.pdbx_description
1 polymer ?
#
loop_
_entity_poly.entity_id
_entity_poly.type
_entity_poly.pdbx_seq_one_letter_code
_entity_poly.pdbx_strand_id
1 'polypeptide(L)'
;MSELECPGLPASWLNAWLAAVGITALVPEMRLSWTDGPAPQGLLATSDGRDPVRALTSAWPSPERIAEMPIAEQLHGCEDIVPNLPLRTFRERAERFRGHDDSWSISSTYTDLHVDETQPGVVLAARSRFAPPAPGPVGPIHRRLTRVFGFVDEPFAQITATLEGGARRVNANGLGFDISRVTTLADDSDKSVDPVLEVLAFFGLSLLPIRGAGTRRTAQSRSAYLAARQRLWFLDSDDGRRHRLMWPAWSHSLGRNGIDALLDAWSPLNRGTWRRLGVHAGWRSVEYRWQGNDPTRGIGSEAL
;
A
#
# COMPACT_ATOMS: atom_id res chain seq x y z
N MET A 1 -2.92 -24.42 16.03
CA MET A 1 -2.35 -23.10 15.73
C MET A 1 -3.19 -22.08 16.49
N SER A 2 -2.59 -21.23 17.29
CA SER A 2 -3.32 -20.12 17.93
C SER A 2 -3.51 -19.03 16.86
N GLU A 3 -4.77 -18.69 16.60
CA GLU A 3 -5.11 -17.53 15.78
C GLU A 3 -5.22 -16.31 16.69
N LEU A 4 -4.69 -15.18 16.22
CA LEU A 4 -4.79 -13.87 16.86
C LEU A 4 -5.75 -13.02 16.06
N GLU A 5 -6.88 -12.68 16.66
CA GLU A 5 -7.79 -11.68 16.11
C GLU A 5 -7.22 -10.28 16.35
N CYS A 6 -7.24 -9.45 15.31
CA CYS A 6 -6.60 -8.13 15.30
C CYS A 6 -7.63 -7.03 15.03
N PRO A 7 -8.31 -6.51 16.09
CA PRO A 7 -9.28 -5.43 15.94
C PRO A 7 -8.70 -4.16 15.30
N GLY A 8 -7.39 -3.94 15.43
CA GLY A 8 -6.68 -2.83 14.79
C GLY A 8 -6.43 -2.99 13.28
N LEU A 9 -6.82 -4.15 12.73
CA LEU A 9 -6.71 -4.43 11.29
C LEU A 9 -8.10 -4.64 10.65
N PRO A 10 -8.97 -3.61 10.63
CA PRO A 10 -10.25 -3.72 9.93
C PRO A 10 -10.02 -3.80 8.41
N ALA A 11 -10.61 -4.81 7.76
CA ALA A 11 -10.42 -5.05 6.33
C ALA A 11 -10.94 -3.91 5.44
N SER A 12 -11.89 -3.12 5.93
CA SER A 12 -12.46 -1.98 5.22
C SER A 12 -11.51 -0.76 5.14
N TRP A 13 -10.47 -0.66 5.98
CA TRP A 13 -9.52 0.43 5.94
C TRP A 13 -8.32 0.05 5.09
N LEU A 14 -8.00 0.87 4.08
CA LEU A 14 -6.94 0.56 3.13
C LEU A 14 -5.57 0.39 3.81
N ASN A 15 -5.20 1.27 4.72
CA ASN A 15 -3.93 1.15 5.43
C ASN A 15 -3.86 -0.08 6.34
N ALA A 16 -4.96 -0.44 7.02
CA ALA A 16 -5.04 -1.64 7.84
C ALA A 16 -4.98 -2.91 6.99
N TRP A 17 -5.67 -2.94 5.85
CA TRP A 17 -5.59 -4.03 4.90
C TRP A 17 -4.16 -4.19 4.34
N LEU A 18 -3.54 -3.08 3.92
CA LEU A 18 -2.15 -3.07 3.46
C LEU A 18 -1.19 -3.54 4.56
N ALA A 19 -1.40 -3.09 5.82
CA ALA A 19 -0.59 -3.52 6.95
C ALA A 19 -0.71 -5.03 7.21
N ALA A 20 -1.92 -5.58 7.19
CA ALA A 20 -2.16 -7.02 7.36
C ALA A 20 -1.43 -7.84 6.28
N VAL A 21 -1.51 -7.40 5.02
CA VAL A 21 -0.78 -8.02 3.92
C VAL A 21 0.74 -7.84 4.09
N GLY A 22 1.18 -6.66 4.56
CA GLY A 22 2.59 -6.34 4.83
C GLY A 22 3.21 -7.22 5.91
N ILE A 23 2.44 -7.61 6.93
CA ILE A 23 2.88 -8.56 7.95
C ILE A 23 3.30 -9.89 7.30
N THR A 24 2.53 -10.39 6.32
CA THR A 24 2.90 -11.63 5.61
C THR A 24 4.11 -11.47 4.68
N ALA A 25 4.43 -10.26 4.30
CA ALA A 25 5.63 -9.97 3.52
C ALA A 25 6.89 -9.89 4.40
N LEU A 26 6.74 -9.44 5.65
CA LEU A 26 7.84 -9.36 6.62
C LEU A 26 8.13 -10.70 7.29
N VAL A 27 7.10 -11.49 7.58
CA VAL A 27 7.21 -12.76 8.30
C VAL A 27 6.80 -13.89 7.37
N PRO A 28 7.75 -14.68 6.82
CA PRO A 28 7.44 -15.74 5.85
C PRO A 28 6.45 -16.80 6.34
N GLU A 29 6.48 -17.10 7.65
CA GLU A 29 5.60 -18.07 8.30
C GLU A 29 4.22 -17.50 8.61
N MET A 30 4.04 -16.18 8.52
CA MET A 30 2.75 -15.54 8.82
C MET A 30 1.69 -15.90 7.78
N ARG A 31 0.50 -16.15 8.30
CA ARG A 31 -0.71 -16.37 7.51
C ARG A 31 -1.77 -15.40 7.93
N LEU A 32 -2.56 -14.98 6.97
CA LEU A 32 -3.63 -14.00 7.13
C LEU A 32 -4.94 -14.57 6.57
N SER A 33 -5.98 -14.42 7.34
CA SER A 33 -7.38 -14.51 6.92
C SER A 33 -8.16 -13.36 7.57
N TRP A 34 -9.44 -13.30 7.30
CA TRP A 34 -10.32 -12.26 7.85
C TRP A 34 -11.52 -12.90 8.52
N THR A 35 -11.98 -12.32 9.64
CA THR A 35 -13.18 -12.77 10.31
C THR A 35 -14.41 -12.64 9.41
N ASP A 36 -15.39 -13.50 9.61
CA ASP A 36 -16.69 -13.35 8.96
C ASP A 36 -17.49 -12.21 9.61
N GLY A 37 -18.46 -11.68 8.86
CA GLY A 37 -19.38 -10.67 9.37
C GLY A 37 -19.30 -9.32 8.66
N PRO A 38 -20.02 -8.31 9.17
CA PRO A 38 -20.16 -7.02 8.49
C PRO A 38 -18.92 -6.12 8.63
N ALA A 39 -18.06 -6.37 9.60
CA ALA A 39 -16.83 -5.65 9.87
C ALA A 39 -15.62 -6.60 10.03
N PRO A 40 -15.17 -7.26 8.95
CA PRO A 40 -14.09 -8.22 9.03
C PRO A 40 -12.81 -7.61 9.58
N GLN A 41 -12.16 -8.35 10.48
CA GLN A 41 -10.89 -8.01 11.10
C GLN A 41 -9.82 -9.03 10.72
N GLY A 42 -8.56 -8.63 10.72
CA GLY A 42 -7.46 -9.52 10.42
C GLY A 42 -7.33 -10.64 11.44
N LEU A 43 -7.16 -11.88 10.95
CA LEU A 43 -6.80 -13.05 11.74
C LEU A 43 -5.39 -13.46 11.35
N LEU A 44 -4.45 -13.39 12.30
CA LEU A 44 -3.06 -13.76 12.11
C LEU A 44 -2.77 -15.10 12.76
N ALA A 45 -2.03 -15.96 12.06
CA ALA A 45 -1.49 -17.20 12.59
C ALA A 45 -0.09 -17.43 12.03
N THR A 46 0.73 -18.20 12.73
CA THR A 46 2.03 -18.64 12.19
C THR A 46 1.98 -20.12 11.82
N SER A 47 2.59 -20.49 10.70
CA SER A 47 2.61 -21.89 10.27
C SER A 47 3.45 -22.80 11.17
N ASP A 48 4.37 -22.22 11.93
CA ASP A 48 5.25 -22.90 12.88
C ASP A 48 4.71 -22.87 14.32
N GLY A 49 3.55 -22.27 14.57
CA GLY A 49 2.89 -22.21 15.89
C GLY A 49 3.45 -21.18 16.86
N ARG A 50 4.38 -20.32 16.42
CA ARG A 50 4.88 -19.20 17.24
C ARG A 50 3.77 -18.17 17.47
N ASP A 51 3.91 -17.38 18.51
CA ASP A 51 3.07 -16.22 18.77
C ASP A 51 3.23 -15.18 17.64
N PRO A 52 2.14 -14.72 16.98
CA PRO A 52 2.22 -13.78 15.86
C PRO A 52 2.87 -12.44 16.21
N VAL A 53 2.62 -11.89 17.41
CA VAL A 53 3.22 -10.62 17.84
C VAL A 53 4.72 -10.76 17.97
N ARG A 54 5.18 -11.83 18.61
CA ARG A 54 6.62 -12.11 18.79
C ARG A 54 7.31 -12.38 17.45
N ALA A 55 6.65 -13.12 16.55
CA ALA A 55 7.18 -13.37 15.21
C ALA A 55 7.34 -12.05 14.43
N LEU A 56 6.33 -11.17 14.46
CA LEU A 56 6.40 -9.88 13.82
C LEU A 56 7.44 -8.95 14.46
N THR A 57 7.52 -8.92 15.79
CA THR A 57 8.55 -8.13 16.49
C THR A 57 9.96 -8.56 16.11
N SER A 58 10.18 -9.87 16.00
CA SER A 58 11.47 -10.41 15.60
C SER A 58 11.85 -10.10 14.15
N ALA A 59 10.85 -9.91 13.29
CA ALA A 59 11.02 -9.56 11.88
C ALA A 59 10.89 -8.05 11.61
N TRP A 60 10.72 -7.23 12.67
CA TRP A 60 10.61 -5.79 12.52
C TRP A 60 11.85 -5.24 11.81
N PRO A 61 11.70 -4.38 10.78
CA PRO A 61 12.85 -3.91 10.03
C PRO A 61 13.79 -3.08 10.91
N SER A 62 15.10 -3.25 10.69
CA SER A 62 16.09 -2.41 11.36
C SER A 62 16.13 -0.99 10.77
N PRO A 63 16.65 0.00 11.51
CA PRO A 63 16.87 1.35 10.99
C PRO A 63 17.70 1.37 9.72
N GLU A 64 18.71 0.51 9.63
CA GLU A 64 19.60 0.38 8.47
C GLU A 64 18.80 -0.11 7.25
N ARG A 65 17.98 -1.16 7.42
CA ARG A 65 17.10 -1.65 6.34
C ARG A 65 16.18 -0.57 5.80
N ILE A 66 15.60 0.25 6.68
CA ILE A 66 14.72 1.36 6.26
C ILE A 66 15.52 2.45 5.53
N ALA A 67 16.73 2.77 6.01
CA ALA A 67 17.60 3.78 5.39
C ALA A 67 18.12 3.34 4.02
N GLU A 68 18.38 2.06 3.83
CA GLU A 68 18.92 1.46 2.61
C GLU A 68 17.83 1.01 1.61
N MET A 69 16.56 1.17 1.97
CA MET A 69 15.44 0.76 1.12
C MET A 69 15.55 1.32 -0.29
N PRO A 70 15.59 0.49 -1.35
CA PRO A 70 15.81 0.93 -2.72
C PRO A 70 14.57 1.58 -3.33
N ILE A 71 14.08 2.64 -2.72
CA ILE A 71 12.94 3.42 -3.20
C ILE A 71 13.39 4.35 -4.33
N ALA A 72 12.60 4.48 -5.39
CA ALA A 72 12.97 5.22 -6.58
C ALA A 72 13.34 6.70 -6.30
N GLU A 73 12.69 7.35 -5.35
CA GLU A 73 13.02 8.74 -4.98
C GLU A 73 14.41 8.92 -4.39
N GLN A 74 14.89 7.97 -3.59
CA GLN A 74 16.26 8.01 -3.07
C GLN A 74 17.31 7.98 -4.17
N LEU A 75 16.95 7.37 -5.27
CA LEU A 75 17.85 7.17 -6.38
C LEU A 75 18.18 8.47 -7.11
N HIS A 76 17.48 9.56 -6.83
CA HIS A 76 17.69 10.83 -7.50
C HIS A 76 18.66 11.76 -6.80
N GLY A 77 18.93 11.56 -5.52
CA GLY A 77 19.60 12.56 -4.72
C GLY A 77 18.85 13.92 -4.71
N CYS A 78 17.61 13.93 -5.17
CA CYS A 78 16.78 15.12 -5.24
C CYS A 78 15.89 15.18 -4.03
N GLU A 79 15.92 16.31 -3.34
CA GLU A 79 15.00 16.63 -2.28
C GLU A 79 13.63 17.04 -2.85
N ASP A 80 13.60 17.40 -4.12
CA ASP A 80 12.41 17.86 -4.80
C ASP A 80 11.54 16.70 -5.29
N ILE A 81 10.25 16.97 -5.34
CA ILE A 81 9.24 16.06 -5.87
C ILE A 81 9.43 15.95 -7.38
N VAL A 82 10.17 14.95 -7.82
CA VAL A 82 10.25 14.65 -9.24
C VAL A 82 9.10 13.74 -9.63
N PRO A 83 8.09 14.23 -10.35
CA PRO A 83 6.94 13.41 -10.71
C PRO A 83 7.30 12.30 -11.71
N ASN A 84 8.33 12.52 -12.50
CA ASN A 84 8.82 11.61 -13.53
C ASN A 84 10.34 11.64 -13.59
N LEU A 85 10.94 10.55 -14.05
CA LEU A 85 12.36 10.50 -14.35
C LEU A 85 12.62 9.90 -15.72
N PRO A 86 13.77 10.22 -16.36
CA PRO A 86 14.15 9.58 -17.61
C PRO A 86 14.18 8.06 -17.45
N LEU A 87 13.56 7.36 -18.38
CA LEU A 87 13.45 5.90 -18.34
C LEU A 87 14.82 5.21 -18.20
N ARG A 88 15.84 5.74 -18.90
CA ARG A 88 17.21 5.24 -18.78
C ARG A 88 17.71 5.30 -17.34
N THR A 89 17.57 6.43 -16.68
CA THR A 89 17.98 6.62 -15.28
C THR A 89 17.26 5.68 -14.34
N PHE A 90 15.95 5.49 -14.53
CA PHE A 90 15.17 4.53 -13.76
C PHE A 90 15.71 3.10 -13.92
N ARG A 91 15.96 2.66 -15.16
CA ARG A 91 16.45 1.31 -15.45
C ARG A 91 17.86 1.06 -14.89
N GLU A 92 18.77 1.99 -15.04
CA GLU A 92 20.13 1.91 -14.49
C GLU A 92 20.11 1.73 -12.96
N ARG A 93 19.17 2.38 -12.31
CA ARG A 93 19.00 2.30 -10.86
C ARG A 93 18.29 1.03 -10.41
N ALA A 94 17.24 0.63 -11.11
CA ALA A 94 16.59 -0.65 -10.87
C ALA A 94 17.58 -1.81 -11.02
N GLU A 95 18.47 -1.75 -12.01
CA GLU A 95 19.53 -2.73 -12.21
C GLU A 95 20.54 -2.77 -11.05
N ARG A 96 20.90 -1.61 -10.49
CA ARG A 96 21.81 -1.52 -9.32
C ARG A 96 21.27 -2.29 -8.12
N PHE A 97 19.96 -2.29 -7.92
CA PHE A 97 19.30 -2.96 -6.80
C PHE A 97 18.75 -4.34 -7.17
N ARG A 98 19.05 -4.84 -8.36
CA ARG A 98 18.67 -6.21 -8.73
C ARG A 98 19.29 -7.20 -7.75
N GLY A 99 18.46 -8.05 -7.15
CA GLY A 99 18.89 -9.01 -6.12
C GLY A 99 18.87 -8.46 -4.68
N HIS A 100 18.59 -7.18 -4.47
CA HIS A 100 18.31 -6.66 -3.13
C HIS A 100 16.95 -7.18 -2.65
N ASP A 101 16.86 -7.63 -1.40
CA ASP A 101 15.61 -8.20 -0.83
C ASP A 101 14.41 -7.27 -0.95
N ASP A 102 14.64 -5.96 -0.82
CA ASP A 102 13.61 -4.93 -0.90
C ASP A 102 13.54 -4.23 -2.28
N SER A 103 14.10 -4.82 -3.34
CA SER A 103 14.06 -4.28 -4.72
C SER A 103 12.63 -4.06 -5.25
N TRP A 104 11.65 -4.77 -4.68
CA TRP A 104 10.21 -4.59 -4.95
C TRP A 104 9.73 -3.14 -4.72
N SER A 105 10.38 -2.41 -3.80
CA SER A 105 9.99 -1.03 -3.46
C SER A 105 10.08 -0.08 -4.64
N ILE A 106 10.95 -0.34 -5.60
CA ILE A 106 11.06 0.42 -6.85
C ILE A 106 9.78 0.25 -7.68
N SER A 107 9.38 -0.99 -7.94
CA SER A 107 8.20 -1.28 -8.78
C SER A 107 6.86 -0.97 -8.11
N SER A 108 6.81 -0.88 -6.78
CA SER A 108 5.60 -0.46 -6.06
C SER A 108 5.43 1.05 -6.00
N THR A 109 6.51 1.82 -6.15
CA THR A 109 6.48 3.28 -6.08
C THR A 109 6.55 3.95 -7.46
N TYR A 110 7.16 3.30 -8.44
CA TYR A 110 7.28 3.79 -9.81
C TYR A 110 6.98 2.71 -10.85
N THR A 111 6.58 3.15 -12.02
CA THR A 111 6.50 2.32 -13.23
C THR A 111 7.60 2.70 -14.20
N ASP A 112 8.08 1.75 -14.98
CA ASP A 112 9.08 1.95 -16.01
C ASP A 112 8.50 2.51 -17.33
N LEU A 113 7.21 2.78 -17.39
CA LEU A 113 6.56 3.24 -18.60
C LEU A 113 5.58 4.38 -18.36
N HIS A 114 5.90 5.51 -18.91
CA HIS A 114 5.06 6.70 -18.95
C HIS A 114 5.34 7.52 -20.20
N VAL A 115 4.31 8.00 -20.86
CA VAL A 115 4.43 8.95 -21.98
C VAL A 115 4.23 10.35 -21.42
N ASP A 116 5.18 11.24 -21.69
CA ASP A 116 5.02 12.65 -21.37
C ASP A 116 4.12 13.31 -22.42
N GLU A 117 2.93 13.74 -22.00
CA GLU A 117 1.96 14.39 -22.88
C GLU A 117 2.44 15.78 -23.37
N THR A 118 3.37 16.40 -22.61
CA THR A 118 3.95 17.71 -22.96
C THR A 118 5.12 17.60 -23.94
N GLN A 119 5.71 16.41 -24.04
CA GLN A 119 6.86 16.12 -24.90
C GLN A 119 6.61 14.83 -25.71
N PRO A 120 5.94 14.91 -26.85
CA PRO A 120 5.62 13.74 -27.66
C PRO A 120 6.85 12.89 -27.99
N GLY A 121 6.77 11.59 -27.71
CA GLY A 121 7.86 10.64 -27.95
C GLY A 121 8.86 10.48 -26.79
N VAL A 122 8.76 11.25 -25.72
CA VAL A 122 9.54 11.06 -24.50
C VAL A 122 8.87 10.02 -23.62
N VAL A 123 9.64 9.04 -23.17
CA VAL A 123 9.19 8.00 -22.23
C VAL A 123 9.91 8.21 -20.92
N LEU A 124 9.14 8.36 -19.87
CA LEU A 124 9.62 8.61 -18.51
C LEU A 124 9.13 7.51 -17.58
N ALA A 125 9.86 7.25 -16.50
CA ALA A 125 9.31 6.53 -15.36
C ALA A 125 8.35 7.43 -14.58
N ALA A 126 7.22 6.90 -14.14
CA ALA A 126 6.19 7.66 -13.47
C ALA A 126 5.81 7.03 -12.13
N ARG A 127 5.29 7.86 -11.23
CA ARG A 127 4.81 7.42 -9.93
C ARG A 127 3.70 6.40 -10.03
N SER A 128 3.78 5.41 -9.17
CA SER A 128 2.67 4.52 -8.85
C SER A 128 1.48 5.30 -8.27
N ARG A 129 0.29 4.77 -8.47
CA ARG A 129 -0.92 5.27 -7.80
C ARG A 129 -0.88 5.08 -6.28
N PHE A 130 -0.11 4.11 -5.80
CA PHE A 130 0.15 3.89 -4.38
C PHE A 130 1.22 4.82 -3.82
N ALA A 131 2.03 5.45 -4.66
CA ALA A 131 2.89 6.52 -4.18
C ALA A 131 2.00 7.62 -3.60
N PRO A 132 2.22 8.04 -2.36
CA PRO A 132 1.40 9.07 -1.76
C PRO A 132 1.36 10.29 -2.68
N PRO A 133 0.19 10.88 -2.92
CA PRO A 133 0.15 12.14 -3.63
C PRO A 133 1.05 13.09 -2.85
N ALA A 134 2.02 13.67 -3.54
CA ALA A 134 2.83 14.73 -2.96
C ALA A 134 2.21 16.05 -3.35
N PRO A 135 1.46 16.70 -2.49
CA PRO A 135 1.18 18.11 -2.60
C PRO A 135 2.15 18.87 -1.71
N GLY A 136 2.87 19.78 -2.29
CA GLY A 136 3.68 20.73 -1.54
C GLY A 136 4.79 20.08 -0.68
N PRO A 137 5.04 20.58 0.53
CA PRO A 137 6.20 20.23 1.37
C PRO A 137 6.17 18.81 1.98
N VAL A 138 5.28 17.94 1.56
CA VAL A 138 5.08 16.62 2.20
C VAL A 138 6.21 15.62 1.94
N GLY A 139 7.12 15.91 1.05
CA GLY A 139 8.31 15.11 0.83
C GLY A 139 8.06 13.73 0.15
N PRO A 140 9.11 13.10 -0.32
CA PRO A 140 9.08 11.79 -0.96
C PRO A 140 8.67 10.68 0.02
N ILE A 141 8.20 9.56 -0.52
CA ILE A 141 7.71 8.41 0.26
C ILE A 141 8.78 7.90 1.26
N HIS A 142 10.04 7.95 0.88
CA HIS A 142 11.14 7.55 1.77
C HIS A 142 11.22 8.42 3.04
N ARG A 143 11.15 9.74 2.91
CA ARG A 143 11.16 10.62 4.08
C ARG A 143 9.94 10.38 4.98
N ARG A 144 8.81 10.07 4.39
CA ARG A 144 7.60 9.72 5.15
C ARG A 144 7.77 8.40 5.89
N LEU A 145 8.28 7.39 5.20
CA LEU A 145 8.58 6.08 5.80
C LEU A 145 9.58 6.22 6.96
N THR A 146 10.71 6.89 6.72
CA THR A 146 11.73 7.14 7.75
C THR A 146 11.16 7.90 8.95
N ARG A 147 10.32 8.91 8.68
CA ARG A 147 9.68 9.69 9.75
C ARG A 147 8.72 8.84 10.60
N VAL A 148 7.82 8.07 9.98
CA VAL A 148 6.87 7.23 10.74
C VAL A 148 7.60 6.12 11.46
N PHE A 149 8.63 5.54 10.85
CA PHE A 149 9.47 4.53 11.47
C PHE A 149 10.17 5.06 12.73
N GLY A 150 10.64 6.30 12.70
CA GLY A 150 11.30 6.95 13.85
C GLY A 150 10.39 7.18 15.08
N PHE A 151 9.08 6.95 14.97
CA PHE A 151 8.17 6.96 16.11
C PHE A 151 7.96 5.59 16.77
N VAL A 152 8.60 4.55 16.22
CA VAL A 152 8.50 3.18 16.76
C VAL A 152 9.77 2.87 17.54
N ASP A 153 9.74 3.15 18.83
CA ASP A 153 10.86 2.98 19.78
C ASP A 153 10.74 1.71 20.62
N GLU A 154 9.50 1.24 20.87
CA GLU A 154 9.19 0.00 21.58
C GLU A 154 8.37 -0.96 20.69
N PRO A 155 9.00 -1.62 19.69
CA PRO A 155 8.25 -2.36 18.67
C PRO A 155 7.27 -3.39 19.23
N PHE A 156 7.65 -4.16 20.26
CA PHE A 156 6.76 -5.18 20.82
C PHE A 156 5.48 -4.57 21.41
N ALA A 157 5.60 -3.56 22.24
CA ALA A 157 4.46 -2.90 22.88
C ALA A 157 3.58 -2.17 21.86
N GLN A 158 4.22 -1.47 20.92
CA GLN A 158 3.50 -0.69 19.90
C GLN A 158 2.82 -1.59 18.86
N ILE A 159 3.45 -2.70 18.44
CA ILE A 159 2.83 -3.71 17.56
C ILE A 159 1.61 -4.31 18.26
N THR A 160 1.75 -4.71 19.54
CA THR A 160 0.62 -5.24 20.32
C THR A 160 -0.53 -4.26 20.33
N ALA A 161 -0.27 -3.00 20.72
CA ALA A 161 -1.30 -1.97 20.77
C ALA A 161 -1.95 -1.69 19.40
N THR A 162 -1.16 -1.70 18.30
CA THR A 162 -1.68 -1.55 16.93
C THR A 162 -2.62 -2.70 16.57
N LEU A 163 -2.23 -3.95 16.82
CA LEU A 163 -3.06 -5.11 16.49
C LEU A 163 -4.35 -5.16 17.32
N GLU A 164 -4.31 -4.71 18.56
CA GLU A 164 -5.46 -4.59 19.46
C GLU A 164 -6.36 -3.38 19.15
N GLY A 165 -5.92 -2.45 18.27
CA GLY A 165 -6.66 -1.24 17.94
C GLY A 165 -6.55 -0.11 18.96
N GLY A 166 -5.63 -0.24 19.92
CA GLY A 166 -5.34 0.74 20.98
C GLY A 166 -4.08 1.58 20.75
N ALA A 167 -3.56 1.62 19.53
CA ALA A 167 -2.31 2.29 19.22
C ALA A 167 -2.34 3.79 19.52
N ARG A 168 -1.23 4.29 20.09
CA ARG A 168 -1.01 5.73 20.21
C ARG A 168 -0.76 6.33 18.83
N ARG A 169 -1.60 7.26 18.43
CA ARG A 169 -1.44 8.00 17.19
C ARG A 169 -0.45 9.17 17.37
N VAL A 170 0.32 9.43 16.33
CA VAL A 170 1.32 10.51 16.30
C VAL A 170 0.95 11.55 15.25
N ASN A 171 1.26 12.82 15.52
CA ASN A 171 1.03 13.91 14.56
C ASN A 171 2.02 13.77 13.41
N ALA A 172 1.56 13.16 12.34
CA ALA A 172 2.31 12.95 11.10
C ALA A 172 1.37 12.75 9.90
N ASN A 173 1.88 13.03 8.70
CA ASN A 173 1.10 12.82 7.47
C ASN A 173 1.00 11.34 7.05
N GLY A 174 1.77 10.45 7.63
CA GLY A 174 1.86 9.05 7.21
C GLY A 174 2.18 8.88 5.72
N LEU A 175 1.88 7.70 5.20
CA LEU A 175 2.03 7.39 3.77
C LEU A 175 0.86 7.91 2.91
N GLY A 176 -0.21 8.35 3.54
CA GLY A 176 -1.37 8.91 2.85
C GLY A 176 -2.57 7.98 2.73
N PHE A 177 -2.53 6.81 3.35
CA PHE A 177 -3.60 5.79 3.30
C PHE A 177 -4.45 5.76 4.57
N ASP A 178 -4.06 6.46 5.63
CA ASP A 178 -4.74 6.41 6.91
C ASP A 178 -6.16 6.99 6.82
N ILE A 179 -7.13 6.27 7.40
CA ILE A 179 -8.55 6.63 7.36
C ILE A 179 -8.83 7.95 8.10
N SER A 180 -8.04 8.30 9.12
CA SER A 180 -8.21 9.56 9.85
C SER A 180 -8.05 10.80 8.96
N ARG A 181 -7.35 10.66 7.84
CA ARG A 181 -7.27 11.74 6.84
C ARG A 181 -8.61 12.12 6.23
N VAL A 182 -9.60 11.23 6.29
CA VAL A 182 -10.98 11.53 5.86
C VAL A 182 -11.65 12.45 6.88
N THR A 183 -11.50 12.17 8.16
CA THR A 183 -12.11 12.95 9.24
C THR A 183 -11.45 14.33 9.38
N THR A 184 -10.12 14.40 9.27
CA THR A 184 -9.36 15.66 9.36
C THR A 184 -9.58 16.61 8.18
N LEU A 185 -10.16 16.13 7.08
CA LEU A 185 -10.60 17.00 6.00
C LEU A 185 -11.79 17.87 6.38
N ALA A 186 -12.53 17.50 7.42
CA ALA A 186 -13.75 18.19 7.83
C ALA A 186 -13.52 19.27 8.89
N ASP A 187 -12.50 19.16 9.73
CA ASP A 187 -12.34 19.98 10.94
C ASP A 187 -10.98 20.66 11.10
N ASP A 188 -10.12 20.60 10.09
CA ASP A 188 -8.77 21.18 10.11
C ASP A 188 -7.89 20.71 11.30
N SER A 189 -8.27 19.58 11.90
CA SER A 189 -7.54 19.00 13.03
C SER A 189 -6.17 18.44 12.61
N ASP A 190 -5.27 18.29 13.57
CA ASP A 190 -3.95 17.73 13.33
C ASP A 190 -4.02 16.31 12.77
N LYS A 191 -3.35 16.10 11.64
CA LYS A 191 -3.26 14.79 10.99
C LYS A 191 -2.49 13.83 11.88
N SER A 192 -3.11 12.75 12.27
CA SER A 192 -2.50 11.73 13.10
C SER A 192 -2.55 10.34 12.46
N VAL A 193 -1.52 9.56 12.68
CA VAL A 193 -1.38 8.20 12.14
C VAL A 193 -0.90 7.23 13.22
N ASP A 194 -1.20 5.96 13.05
CA ASP A 194 -0.53 4.88 13.76
C ASP A 194 0.79 4.57 13.03
N PRO A 195 1.97 4.80 13.65
CA PRO A 195 3.24 4.65 12.96
C PRO A 195 3.56 3.19 12.60
N VAL A 196 3.17 2.22 13.44
CA VAL A 196 3.36 0.79 13.15
C VAL A 196 2.51 0.38 11.95
N LEU A 197 1.24 0.78 11.94
CA LEU A 197 0.33 0.49 10.84
C LEU A 197 0.87 1.03 9.49
N GLU A 198 1.39 2.25 9.49
CA GLU A 198 1.95 2.88 8.29
C GLU A 198 3.21 2.17 7.78
N VAL A 199 4.12 1.76 8.68
CA VAL A 199 5.30 0.98 8.29
C VAL A 199 4.88 -0.36 7.69
N LEU A 200 3.98 -1.08 8.34
CA LEU A 200 3.46 -2.36 7.84
C LEU A 200 2.74 -2.19 6.50
N ALA A 201 1.95 -1.14 6.34
CA ALA A 201 1.25 -0.84 5.09
C ALA A 201 2.23 -0.59 3.93
N PHE A 202 3.39 0.03 4.20
CA PHE A 202 4.42 0.16 3.19
C PHE A 202 4.91 -1.20 2.69
N PHE A 203 5.19 -2.15 3.58
CA PHE A 203 5.59 -3.51 3.19
C PHE A 203 4.49 -4.27 2.44
N GLY A 204 3.22 -3.94 2.68
CA GLY A 204 2.09 -4.46 1.93
C GLY A 204 2.11 -4.11 0.44
N LEU A 205 2.73 -2.99 0.07
CA LEU A 205 2.91 -2.60 -1.33
C LEU A 205 3.75 -3.60 -2.12
N SER A 206 4.53 -4.47 -1.47
CA SER A 206 5.29 -5.53 -2.12
C SER A 206 4.43 -6.51 -2.93
N LEU A 207 3.15 -6.64 -2.58
CA LEU A 207 2.17 -7.45 -3.30
C LEU A 207 1.38 -6.65 -4.36
N LEU A 208 1.64 -5.37 -4.48
CA LEU A 208 0.94 -4.46 -5.39
C LEU A 208 1.87 -3.76 -6.40
N PRO A 209 2.79 -4.49 -7.07
CA PRO A 209 3.67 -3.89 -8.06
C PRO A 209 2.87 -3.44 -9.28
N ILE A 210 3.39 -2.44 -9.97
CA ILE A 210 2.94 -2.10 -11.31
C ILE A 210 3.56 -3.12 -12.27
N ARG A 211 2.74 -3.81 -13.04
CA ARG A 211 3.21 -4.71 -14.08
C ARG A 211 3.57 -3.93 -15.33
N GLY A 212 4.84 -3.79 -15.64
CA GLY A 212 5.32 -3.22 -16.87
C GLY A 212 4.94 -4.11 -18.07
N ALA A 213 4.31 -3.57 -19.10
CA ALA A 213 4.15 -4.23 -20.38
C ALA A 213 4.73 -3.32 -21.45
N GLY A 214 5.98 -3.31 -21.67
CA GLY A 214 6.79 -2.59 -22.65
C GLY A 214 6.18 -2.08 -23.97
N THR A 215 4.90 -1.88 -24.08
CA THR A 215 4.25 -1.42 -25.30
C THR A 215 3.96 0.07 -25.22
N ARG A 216 4.55 0.82 -26.14
CA ARG A 216 4.08 2.13 -26.55
C ARG A 216 2.59 2.04 -26.84
N ARG A 217 1.76 2.69 -26.07
CA ARG A 217 0.41 3.03 -26.51
C ARG A 217 0.27 4.53 -26.49
N THR A 218 -0.12 5.05 -27.63
CA THR A 218 -0.53 6.41 -27.86
C THR A 218 -1.63 6.81 -26.88
N ALA A 219 -1.42 7.92 -26.21
CA ALA A 219 -2.39 8.87 -25.69
C ALA A 219 -3.76 8.35 -25.21
N GLN A 220 -3.79 7.43 -24.27
CA GLN A 220 -4.86 7.45 -23.28
C GLN A 220 -4.39 8.34 -22.12
N SER A 221 -5.31 9.03 -21.46
CA SER A 221 -4.93 9.91 -20.38
C SER A 221 -3.95 9.18 -19.44
N ARG A 222 -2.84 9.81 -19.11
CA ARG A 222 -1.79 9.33 -18.20
C ARG A 222 -2.34 8.55 -17.00
N SER A 223 -3.41 9.08 -16.41
CA SER A 223 -4.09 8.54 -15.26
C SER A 223 -4.75 7.18 -15.52
N ALA A 224 -5.47 7.05 -16.62
CA ALA A 224 -6.16 5.81 -16.98
C ALA A 224 -5.18 4.70 -17.37
N TYR A 225 -4.11 5.04 -18.07
CA TYR A 225 -3.07 4.08 -18.47
C TYR A 225 -2.36 3.46 -17.27
N LEU A 226 -1.94 4.27 -16.29
CA LEU A 226 -1.27 3.80 -15.08
C LEU A 226 -2.22 2.97 -14.22
N ALA A 227 -3.48 3.40 -14.10
CA ALA A 227 -4.47 2.67 -13.32
C ALA A 227 -4.76 1.28 -13.89
N ALA A 228 -4.88 1.17 -15.21
CA ALA A 228 -5.20 -0.11 -15.87
C ALA A 228 -4.11 -1.18 -15.72
N ARG A 229 -2.91 -0.83 -15.23
CA ARG A 229 -1.76 -1.75 -15.09
C ARG A 229 -1.36 -2.03 -13.65
N GLN A 230 -1.91 -1.30 -12.73
CA GLN A 230 -1.64 -1.51 -11.33
C GLN A 230 -2.56 -2.58 -10.78
N ARG A 231 -2.00 -3.54 -10.06
CA ARG A 231 -2.79 -4.59 -9.38
C ARG A 231 -3.84 -3.94 -8.48
N LEU A 232 -5.04 -4.50 -8.43
CA LEU A 232 -6.20 -4.04 -7.68
C LEU A 232 -6.81 -2.70 -8.15
N TRP A 233 -6.35 -2.12 -9.25
CA TRP A 233 -7.01 -0.99 -9.88
C TRP A 233 -7.93 -1.47 -10.99
N PHE A 234 -9.24 -1.29 -10.77
CA PHE A 234 -10.28 -1.73 -11.69
C PHE A 234 -11.11 -0.55 -12.17
N LEU A 235 -11.66 -0.69 -13.36
CA LEU A 235 -12.61 0.27 -13.88
C LEU A 235 -13.87 0.24 -13.01
N ASP A 236 -14.32 1.39 -12.55
CA ASP A 236 -15.55 1.51 -11.77
C ASP A 236 -16.76 1.24 -12.68
N SER A 237 -17.59 0.28 -12.27
CA SER A 237 -18.80 -0.07 -13.03
C SER A 237 -19.84 1.05 -13.06
N ASP A 238 -19.85 1.89 -12.01
CA ASP A 238 -20.90 2.89 -11.81
C ASP A 238 -20.67 4.14 -12.68
N ASP A 239 -19.40 4.50 -12.97
CA ASP A 239 -19.11 5.64 -13.84
C ASP A 239 -18.42 5.28 -15.16
N GLY A 240 -17.96 4.04 -15.33
CA GLY A 240 -17.37 3.50 -16.56
C GLY A 240 -16.11 4.22 -17.06
N ARG A 241 -15.62 5.22 -16.35
CA ARG A 241 -14.51 6.10 -16.76
C ARG A 241 -13.37 6.18 -15.74
N ARG A 242 -13.66 5.88 -14.48
CA ARG A 242 -12.69 5.99 -13.38
C ARG A 242 -12.18 4.63 -12.96
N HIS A 243 -10.90 4.55 -12.72
CA HIS A 243 -10.31 3.39 -12.05
C HIS A 243 -10.25 3.67 -10.56
N ARG A 244 -10.69 2.69 -9.77
CA ARG A 244 -10.61 2.71 -8.31
C ARG A 244 -9.79 1.54 -7.81
N LEU A 245 -9.13 1.74 -6.70
CA LEU A 245 -8.54 0.65 -5.95
C LEU A 245 -9.67 -0.15 -5.33
N MET A 246 -9.65 -1.49 -5.54
CA MET A 246 -10.61 -2.40 -4.96
C MET A 246 -9.86 -3.57 -4.35
N TRP A 247 -10.25 -4.01 -3.16
CA TRP A 247 -9.52 -5.06 -2.44
C TRP A 247 -10.47 -6.03 -1.75
N PRO A 248 -10.07 -7.33 -1.65
CA PRO A 248 -10.89 -8.38 -1.06
C PRO A 248 -10.56 -8.66 0.40
N ALA A 249 -11.51 -9.29 1.12
CA ALA A 249 -11.25 -10.08 2.31
C ALA A 249 -11.64 -11.54 2.06
N TRP A 250 -10.87 -12.47 2.65
CA TRP A 250 -10.98 -13.90 2.40
C TRP A 250 -10.91 -14.71 3.71
N SER A 251 -11.55 -15.87 3.73
CA SER A 251 -11.66 -16.74 4.90
C SER A 251 -10.51 -17.75 5.07
N HIS A 252 -9.75 -18.03 4.01
CA HIS A 252 -8.67 -19.01 4.08
C HIS A 252 -7.40 -18.40 4.67
N SER A 253 -6.74 -19.13 5.57
CA SER A 253 -5.48 -18.71 6.16
C SER A 253 -4.35 -18.81 5.11
N LEU A 254 -3.96 -17.69 4.49
CA LEU A 254 -3.02 -17.62 3.39
C LEU A 254 -1.70 -16.96 3.81
N GLY A 255 -0.58 -17.55 3.43
CA GLY A 255 0.72 -16.90 3.44
C GLY A 255 0.91 -16.01 2.21
N ARG A 256 2.04 -15.28 2.15
CA ARG A 256 2.38 -14.32 1.08
C ARG A 256 2.08 -14.83 -0.33
N ASN A 257 2.56 -16.03 -0.67
CA ASN A 257 2.38 -16.58 -2.03
C ASN A 257 0.91 -16.92 -2.34
N GLY A 258 0.15 -17.37 -1.33
CA GLY A 258 -1.29 -17.62 -1.47
C GLY A 258 -2.07 -16.32 -1.68
N ILE A 259 -1.71 -15.26 -0.96
CA ILE A 259 -2.28 -13.92 -1.15
C ILE A 259 -1.94 -13.40 -2.55
N ASP A 260 -0.68 -13.54 -2.97
CA ASP A 260 -0.24 -13.11 -4.31
C ASP A 260 -1.07 -13.78 -5.41
N ALA A 261 -1.26 -15.09 -5.34
CA ALA A 261 -2.09 -15.86 -6.27
C ALA A 261 -3.58 -15.48 -6.21
N LEU A 262 -4.11 -15.24 -4.99
CA LEU A 262 -5.49 -14.79 -4.82
C LEU A 262 -5.71 -13.42 -5.47
N LEU A 263 -4.81 -12.46 -5.24
CA LEU A 263 -4.91 -11.12 -5.81
C LEU A 263 -4.80 -11.10 -7.33
N ASP A 264 -4.09 -12.06 -7.93
CA ASP A 264 -4.04 -12.24 -9.39
C ASP A 264 -5.32 -12.82 -9.97
N ALA A 265 -5.95 -13.75 -9.24
CA ALA A 265 -7.15 -14.43 -9.69
C ALA A 265 -8.44 -13.67 -9.39
N TRP A 266 -8.40 -12.75 -8.40
CA TRP A 266 -9.59 -12.03 -7.97
C TRP A 266 -9.98 -10.89 -8.91
N SER A 267 -11.28 -10.75 -9.11
CA SER A 267 -11.89 -9.62 -9.81
C SER A 267 -13.16 -9.17 -9.10
N PRO A 268 -13.35 -7.87 -8.83
CA PRO A 268 -14.55 -7.35 -8.21
C PRO A 268 -15.80 -7.54 -9.07
N LEU A 269 -15.63 -7.60 -10.40
CA LEU A 269 -16.72 -7.73 -11.36
C LEU A 269 -17.22 -9.18 -11.52
N ASN A 270 -16.46 -10.17 -11.07
CA ASN A 270 -16.83 -11.58 -11.20
C ASN A 270 -17.15 -12.21 -9.85
N ARG A 271 -18.35 -11.96 -9.35
CA ARG A 271 -18.84 -12.51 -8.07
C ARG A 271 -18.83 -14.04 -8.02
N GLY A 272 -18.96 -14.71 -9.14
CA GLY A 272 -18.90 -16.18 -9.21
C GLY A 272 -17.52 -16.74 -8.84
N THR A 273 -16.45 -15.97 -9.01
CA THR A 273 -15.11 -16.37 -8.59
C THR A 273 -14.86 -16.17 -7.10
N TRP A 274 -15.55 -15.23 -6.47
CA TRP A 274 -15.33 -14.90 -5.06
C TRP A 274 -15.46 -16.12 -4.15
N ARG A 275 -16.57 -16.84 -4.26
CA ARG A 275 -16.81 -18.06 -3.46
C ARG A 275 -15.71 -19.11 -3.66
N ARG A 276 -15.24 -19.31 -4.90
CA ARG A 276 -14.17 -20.27 -5.19
C ARG A 276 -12.82 -19.86 -4.63
N LEU A 277 -12.59 -18.57 -4.50
CA LEU A 277 -11.38 -17.99 -3.90
C LEU A 277 -11.50 -17.82 -2.38
N GLY A 278 -12.65 -18.17 -1.78
CA GLY A 278 -12.92 -17.93 -0.36
C GLY A 278 -13.07 -16.46 -0.01
N VAL A 279 -13.32 -15.59 -1.00
CA VAL A 279 -13.56 -14.16 -0.78
C VAL A 279 -15.00 -13.95 -0.35
N HIS A 280 -15.21 -13.34 0.81
CA HIS A 280 -16.53 -13.09 1.40
C HIS A 280 -16.91 -11.61 1.42
N ALA A 281 -15.92 -10.70 1.37
CA ALA A 281 -16.16 -9.26 1.34
C ALA A 281 -15.15 -8.56 0.43
N GLY A 282 -15.45 -7.33 0.04
CA GLY A 282 -14.56 -6.48 -0.72
C GLY A 282 -14.98 -5.03 -0.65
N TRP A 283 -14.05 -4.15 -0.91
CA TRP A 283 -14.24 -2.69 -0.85
C TRP A 283 -13.68 -2.02 -2.09
N ARG A 284 -14.22 -0.85 -2.38
CA ARG A 284 -13.65 0.10 -3.35
C ARG A 284 -13.24 1.39 -2.64
N SER A 285 -12.17 2.00 -3.10
CA SER A 285 -11.69 3.28 -2.57
C SER A 285 -12.62 4.43 -2.94
N VAL A 286 -12.85 5.33 -1.97
CA VAL A 286 -13.52 6.61 -2.17
C VAL A 286 -12.53 7.71 -1.84
N GLU A 287 -12.23 8.56 -2.82
CA GLU A 287 -11.34 9.69 -2.61
C GLU A 287 -12.15 10.89 -2.12
N TYR A 288 -11.81 11.39 -0.96
CA TYR A 288 -12.31 12.65 -0.41
C TYR A 288 -11.26 13.74 -0.66
N ARG A 289 -11.70 14.88 -1.16
CA ARG A 289 -10.85 16.04 -1.41
C ARG A 289 -11.37 17.23 -0.62
N TRP A 290 -10.45 17.98 -0.03
CA TRP A 290 -10.77 19.27 0.56
C TRP A 290 -11.32 20.23 -0.50
N GLN A 291 -12.32 21.02 -0.15
CA GLN A 291 -12.82 22.12 -0.99
C GLN A 291 -11.87 23.31 -0.78
N GLY A 292 -11.05 23.61 -1.77
CA GLY A 292 -10.06 24.69 -1.72
C GLY A 292 -8.76 24.34 -2.44
N ASN A 293 -7.72 25.12 -2.16
CA ASN A 293 -6.41 24.93 -2.78
C ASN A 293 -5.54 23.84 -2.10
N ASP A 294 -6.01 23.20 -1.02
CA ASP A 294 -5.27 22.10 -0.40
C ASP A 294 -5.49 20.81 -1.21
N PRO A 295 -4.44 20.27 -1.83
CA PRO A 295 -4.51 19.02 -2.57
C PRO A 295 -4.57 17.77 -1.65
N THR A 296 -4.77 17.93 -0.36
CA THR A 296 -4.88 16.83 0.61
C THR A 296 -6.05 15.93 0.26
N ARG A 297 -5.78 14.63 0.22
CA ARG A 297 -6.78 13.61 -0.05
C ARG A 297 -6.87 12.67 1.13
N GLY A 298 -8.09 12.32 1.51
CA GLY A 298 -8.38 11.16 2.34
C GLY A 298 -8.89 10.01 1.48
N ILE A 299 -8.56 8.79 1.83
CA ILE A 299 -9.05 7.60 1.17
C ILE A 299 -9.93 6.84 2.14
N GLY A 300 -11.23 6.88 1.89
CA GLY A 300 -12.20 6.01 2.55
C GLY A 300 -12.53 4.79 1.71
N SER A 301 -13.55 4.05 2.11
CA SER A 301 -14.00 2.86 1.40
C SER A 301 -15.51 2.72 1.39
N GLU A 302 -16.01 2.05 0.38
CA GLU A 302 -17.38 1.57 0.26
C GLU A 302 -17.35 0.06 0.00
N ALA A 303 -18.29 -0.67 0.57
CA ALA A 303 -18.45 -2.10 0.29
C ALA A 303 -18.85 -2.33 -1.16
N LEU A 304 -18.29 -3.39 -1.76
CA LEU A 304 -18.64 -3.87 -3.10
C LEU A 304 -19.90 -4.70 -3.09
#